data_d56a69468c9e8e91b2e6e6e2529ecc66
#
_entry.id   d56a69468c9e8e91b2e6e6e2529ecc66
#
_cell.length_a   1.000
_cell.length_b   1.000
_cell.length_c   1.000
_cell.angle_alpha   90.00
_cell.angle_beta   90.00
_cell.angle_gamma   90.00
#
_symmetry.space_group_name_H-M   'P 1'
#
loop_
_entity.id
_entity.type
_entity.pdbx_description
1 polymer ?
#
loop_
_entity_poly.entity_id
_entity_poly.type
_entity_poly.pdbx_seq_one_letter_code
_entity_poly.pdbx_strand_id
1 'polypeptide(L)'
;KLHPGKPYTILCSKDSLQLPQSFIYQPNVEEYVVINFKDSIHAYSRKKPIKYVEKVATGSITPGSSISQLMDEQGLSQVLVNKMADNIYAWTIDFNRLQAGDRCKVIYTDKYIDDSIYAGVHTVKAAYFEHKSEPFYAFRFKTDTIKGIVDYFNEDAKNLRRAFLKAPVQ
;
A
#
# COMPACT_ATOMS: atom_id res chain seq x y z
N LYS A 1 20.14 -3.21 -16.99
CA LYS A 1 21.24 -3.79 -16.20
C LYS A 1 20.72 -4.96 -15.38
N LEU A 2 21.41 -6.11 -15.43
CA LEU A 2 21.09 -7.27 -14.59
C LEU A 2 21.62 -7.04 -13.18
N HIS A 3 20.87 -7.47 -12.18
CA HIS A 3 21.28 -7.40 -10.76
C HIS A 3 21.37 -8.80 -10.18
N PRO A 4 22.42 -9.12 -9.40
CA PRO A 4 22.54 -10.40 -8.71
C PRO A 4 21.33 -10.68 -7.80
N GLY A 5 21.00 -11.97 -7.64
CA GLY A 5 19.91 -12.42 -6.75
C GLY A 5 18.50 -12.21 -7.28
N LYS A 6 18.32 -11.72 -8.51
CA LYS A 6 16.98 -11.60 -9.12
C LYS A 6 16.63 -12.85 -9.91
N PRO A 7 15.35 -13.29 -9.88
CA PRO A 7 14.91 -14.49 -10.59
C PRO A 7 14.97 -14.29 -12.10
N TYR A 8 15.28 -15.39 -12.78
CA TYR A 8 15.23 -15.47 -14.24
C TYR A 8 14.73 -16.84 -14.68
N THR A 9 14.25 -16.90 -15.92
CA THR A 9 13.81 -18.13 -16.58
C THR A 9 14.37 -18.16 -17.99
N ILE A 10 14.85 -19.32 -18.43
CA ILE A 10 15.27 -19.56 -19.81
C ILE A 10 14.26 -20.49 -20.46
N LEU A 11 13.66 -20.04 -21.54
CA LEU A 11 12.80 -20.87 -22.39
C LEU A 11 13.64 -21.48 -23.50
N CYS A 12 13.62 -22.81 -23.59
CA CYS A 12 14.36 -23.56 -24.58
C CYS A 12 13.40 -24.20 -25.63
N SER A 13 13.95 -24.59 -26.78
CA SER A 13 13.24 -25.40 -27.75
C SER A 13 12.82 -26.76 -27.15
N LYS A 14 11.73 -27.35 -27.68
CA LYS A 14 11.24 -28.65 -27.20
C LYS A 14 11.97 -29.86 -27.81
N ASP A 15 12.88 -29.59 -28.74
CA ASP A 15 13.68 -30.64 -29.39
C ASP A 15 14.81 -31.15 -28.47
N SER A 16 15.53 -32.17 -28.93
CA SER A 16 16.64 -32.77 -28.19
C SER A 16 17.83 -31.81 -27.95
N LEU A 17 17.91 -30.72 -28.72
CA LEU A 17 19.00 -29.75 -28.61
C LEU A 17 18.76 -28.71 -27.50
N GLN A 18 17.51 -28.50 -27.09
CA GLN A 18 17.12 -27.57 -26.02
C GLN A 18 17.77 -26.17 -26.15
N LEU A 19 17.82 -25.65 -27.36
CA LEU A 19 18.44 -24.36 -27.62
C LEU A 19 17.67 -23.24 -26.94
N PRO A 20 18.36 -22.30 -26.24
CA PRO A 20 17.72 -21.15 -25.63
C PRO A 20 17.00 -20.29 -26.68
N GLN A 21 15.71 -20.04 -26.46
CA GLN A 21 14.88 -19.19 -27.35
C GLN A 21 14.56 -17.84 -26.72
N SER A 22 14.43 -17.80 -25.38
CA SER A 22 14.17 -16.54 -24.68
C SER A 22 14.77 -16.59 -23.27
N PHE A 23 15.26 -15.45 -22.83
CA PHE A 23 15.69 -15.20 -21.46
C PHE A 23 14.72 -14.20 -20.83
N ILE A 24 14.05 -14.60 -19.76
CA ILE A 24 13.09 -13.78 -19.01
C ILE A 24 13.70 -13.40 -17.69
N TYR A 25 13.93 -12.12 -17.47
CA TYR A 25 14.53 -11.58 -16.24
C TYR A 25 13.51 -10.75 -15.48
N GLN A 26 13.40 -10.96 -14.18
CA GLN A 26 12.45 -10.27 -13.30
C GLN A 26 13.19 -9.31 -12.35
N PRO A 27 13.35 -8.01 -12.71
CA PRO A 27 14.05 -7.04 -11.88
C PRO A 27 13.32 -6.72 -10.58
N ASN A 28 11.98 -6.78 -10.59
CA ASN A 28 11.10 -6.58 -9.43
C ASN A 28 9.85 -7.45 -9.57
N VAL A 29 8.97 -7.39 -8.56
CA VAL A 29 7.75 -8.22 -8.53
C VAL A 29 6.70 -7.81 -9.57
N GLU A 30 6.76 -6.60 -10.11
CA GLU A 30 5.78 -6.01 -11.00
C GLU A 30 6.15 -6.06 -12.47
N GLU A 31 7.44 -6.27 -12.79
CA GLU A 31 7.96 -6.16 -14.15
C GLU A 31 8.84 -7.34 -14.50
N TYR A 32 8.83 -7.70 -15.76
CA TYR A 32 9.80 -8.64 -16.35
C TYR A 32 10.29 -8.14 -17.70
N VAL A 33 11.51 -8.52 -18.03
CA VAL A 33 12.16 -8.22 -19.29
C VAL A 33 12.35 -9.53 -20.04
N VAL A 34 11.93 -9.56 -21.29
CA VAL A 34 12.13 -10.70 -22.19
C VAL A 34 13.20 -10.33 -23.21
N ILE A 35 14.21 -11.16 -23.32
CA ILE A 35 15.20 -11.12 -24.41
C ILE A 35 14.93 -12.33 -25.28
N ASN A 36 14.55 -12.09 -26.53
CA ASN A 36 14.25 -13.13 -27.49
C ASN A 36 15.49 -13.38 -28.36
N PHE A 37 15.81 -14.66 -28.60
CA PHE A 37 16.98 -15.09 -29.41
C PHE A 37 16.55 -15.81 -30.72
N LYS A 38 15.23 -16.05 -30.91
CA LYS A 38 14.77 -16.94 -31.95
C LYS A 38 15.10 -16.42 -33.36
N ASP A 39 14.53 -15.35 -33.82
CA ASP A 39 14.68 -14.89 -35.21
C ASP A 39 15.62 -13.69 -35.31
N SER A 40 15.50 -12.77 -34.39
CA SER A 40 16.38 -11.63 -34.18
C SER A 40 16.48 -11.31 -32.71
N ILE A 41 17.66 -10.88 -32.26
CA ILE A 41 17.86 -10.52 -30.86
C ILE A 41 17.16 -9.20 -30.61
N HIS A 42 16.10 -9.26 -29.79
CA HIS A 42 15.39 -8.06 -29.33
C HIS A 42 14.95 -8.23 -27.88
N ALA A 43 14.83 -7.10 -27.19
CA ALA A 43 14.40 -7.08 -25.79
C ALA A 43 13.21 -6.13 -25.60
N TYR A 44 12.28 -6.53 -24.74
CA TYR A 44 11.17 -5.69 -24.32
C TYR A 44 10.83 -5.93 -22.85
N SER A 45 10.25 -4.92 -22.20
CA SER A 45 9.72 -5.06 -20.85
C SER A 45 8.20 -5.17 -20.85
N ARG A 46 7.68 -5.90 -19.87
CA ARG A 46 6.25 -6.05 -19.61
C ARG A 46 5.96 -5.81 -18.14
N LYS A 47 4.86 -5.13 -17.87
CA LYS A 47 4.30 -5.05 -16.53
C LYS A 47 3.32 -6.17 -16.33
N LYS A 48 3.35 -6.77 -15.14
CA LYS A 48 2.36 -7.75 -14.73
C LYS A 48 1.02 -7.06 -14.44
N PRO A 49 -0.11 -7.72 -14.66
CA PRO A 49 -1.40 -7.16 -14.30
C PRO A 49 -1.47 -6.87 -12.80
N ILE A 50 -2.04 -5.71 -12.47
CA ILE A 50 -2.21 -5.26 -11.09
C ILE A 50 -3.70 -5.16 -10.81
N LYS A 51 -4.15 -5.78 -9.73
CA LYS A 51 -5.51 -5.73 -9.23
C LYS A 51 -5.55 -5.02 -7.89
N TYR A 52 -6.50 -4.12 -7.73
CA TYR A 52 -6.79 -3.47 -6.45
C TYR A 52 -8.10 -4.00 -5.90
N VAL A 53 -8.06 -4.52 -4.67
CA VAL A 53 -9.23 -5.07 -3.99
C VAL A 53 -9.58 -4.18 -2.81
N GLU A 54 -10.80 -3.66 -2.79
CA GLU A 54 -11.31 -2.88 -1.66
C GLU A 54 -11.66 -3.80 -0.50
N LYS A 55 -11.26 -3.40 0.70
CA LYS A 55 -11.54 -4.09 1.94
C LYS A 55 -11.98 -3.13 3.02
N VAL A 56 -12.72 -3.66 3.98
CA VAL A 56 -13.14 -2.95 5.18
C VAL A 56 -12.61 -3.69 6.39
N ALA A 57 -11.96 -2.96 7.29
CA ALA A 57 -11.58 -3.45 8.61
C ALA A 57 -12.32 -2.67 9.68
N THR A 58 -12.71 -3.38 10.74
CA THR A 58 -13.36 -2.78 11.92
C THR A 58 -12.76 -3.38 13.17
N GLY A 59 -12.72 -2.63 14.25
CA GLY A 59 -12.27 -3.18 15.51
C GLY A 59 -12.54 -2.25 16.69
N SER A 60 -12.48 -2.80 17.89
CA SER A 60 -12.57 -2.07 19.14
C SER A 60 -11.42 -2.46 20.07
N ILE A 61 -10.85 -1.46 20.73
CA ILE A 61 -9.77 -1.65 21.68
C ILE A 61 -10.35 -2.29 22.97
N THR A 62 -9.80 -3.43 23.35
CA THR A 62 -10.11 -4.09 24.61
C THR A 62 -9.10 -3.71 25.70
N PRO A 63 -9.42 -3.87 26.99
CA PRO A 63 -8.47 -3.57 28.07
C PRO A 63 -7.14 -4.32 27.89
N GLY A 64 -6.03 -3.58 27.86
CA GLY A 64 -4.69 -4.14 27.69
C GLY A 64 -4.28 -4.47 26.27
N SER A 65 -5.15 -4.25 25.26
CA SER A 65 -4.80 -4.42 23.86
C SER A 65 -4.34 -3.11 23.20
N SER A 66 -3.62 -3.25 22.11
CA SER A 66 -3.22 -2.15 21.23
C SER A 66 -3.93 -2.27 19.87
N ILE A 67 -3.92 -1.18 19.10
CA ILE A 67 -4.46 -1.25 17.72
C ILE A 67 -3.68 -2.24 16.86
N SER A 68 -2.37 -2.37 17.04
CA SER A 68 -1.56 -3.37 16.33
C SER A 68 -2.02 -4.79 16.64
N GLN A 69 -2.23 -5.10 17.91
CA GLN A 69 -2.72 -6.41 18.33
C GLN A 69 -4.11 -6.72 17.77
N LEU A 70 -5.02 -5.74 17.80
CA LEU A 70 -6.35 -5.87 17.20
C LEU A 70 -6.27 -6.17 15.70
N MET A 71 -5.37 -5.48 15.01
CA MET A 71 -5.19 -5.67 13.56
C MET A 71 -4.57 -7.05 13.25
N ASP A 72 -3.62 -7.50 14.05
CA ASP A 72 -3.01 -8.85 13.94
C ASP A 72 -4.05 -9.95 14.14
N GLU A 73 -4.93 -9.82 15.14
CA GLU A 73 -6.04 -10.76 15.38
C GLU A 73 -7.00 -10.85 14.18
N GLN A 74 -7.13 -9.79 13.42
CA GLN A 74 -7.93 -9.74 12.18
C GLN A 74 -7.13 -10.12 10.92
N GLY A 75 -5.85 -10.50 11.06
CA GLY A 75 -4.96 -10.81 9.94
C GLY A 75 -4.64 -9.62 9.06
N LEU A 76 -4.65 -8.41 9.61
CA LEU A 76 -4.40 -7.17 8.89
C LEU A 76 -2.92 -6.77 8.97
N SER A 77 -2.45 -6.11 7.92
CA SER A 77 -1.05 -5.70 7.83
C SER A 77 -0.72 -4.55 8.80
N GLN A 78 0.42 -4.67 9.50
CA GLN A 78 1.01 -3.58 10.30
C GLN A 78 1.18 -2.29 9.48
N VAL A 79 1.36 -2.41 8.16
CA VAL A 79 1.42 -1.25 7.24
C VAL A 79 0.12 -0.43 7.28
N LEU A 80 -1.05 -1.06 7.47
CA LEU A 80 -2.32 -0.35 7.60
C LEU A 80 -2.37 0.48 8.88
N VAL A 81 -1.91 -0.08 10.00
CA VAL A 81 -1.81 0.61 11.30
C VAL A 81 -0.90 1.83 11.17
N ASN A 82 0.28 1.67 10.61
CA ASN A 82 1.24 2.75 10.41
C ASN A 82 0.68 3.85 9.49
N LYS A 83 -0.04 3.48 8.43
CA LYS A 83 -0.72 4.47 7.57
C LYS A 83 -1.77 5.27 8.33
N MET A 84 -2.49 4.66 9.26
CA MET A 84 -3.47 5.37 10.09
C MET A 84 -2.77 6.28 11.11
N ALA A 85 -1.81 5.77 11.85
CA ALA A 85 -1.12 6.50 12.91
C ALA A 85 -0.26 7.65 12.36
N ASP A 86 0.59 7.36 11.36
CA ASP A 86 1.63 8.31 10.93
C ASP A 86 1.14 9.26 9.82
N ASN A 87 0.22 8.79 8.95
CA ASN A 87 -0.16 9.58 7.78
C ASN A 87 -1.53 10.24 7.90
N ILE A 88 -2.47 9.64 8.64
CA ILE A 88 -3.85 10.12 8.72
C ILE A 88 -4.07 10.87 10.01
N TYR A 89 -3.86 10.23 11.15
CA TYR A 89 -4.20 10.75 12.48
C TYR A 89 -3.01 11.26 13.28
N ALA A 90 -1.83 11.40 12.68
CA ALA A 90 -0.60 11.81 13.36
C ALA A 90 -0.73 13.08 14.23
N TRP A 91 -1.66 13.97 13.88
CA TRP A 91 -1.88 15.25 14.57
C TRP A 91 -3.18 15.31 15.36
N THR A 92 -3.98 14.26 15.34
CA THR A 92 -5.33 14.26 15.94
C THR A 92 -5.48 13.21 17.03
N ILE A 93 -4.85 12.04 16.91
CA ILE A 93 -4.97 10.92 17.84
C ILE A 93 -3.58 10.42 18.24
N ASP A 94 -3.35 10.33 19.54
CA ASP A 94 -2.14 9.66 20.08
C ASP A 94 -2.41 8.15 20.19
N PHE A 95 -1.91 7.40 19.24
CA PHE A 95 -2.08 5.94 19.15
C PHE A 95 -1.41 5.18 20.29
N ASN A 96 -0.52 5.82 21.07
CA ASN A 96 0.06 5.23 22.28
C ASN A 96 -0.85 5.38 23.51
N ARG A 97 -1.93 6.16 23.41
CA ARG A 97 -2.85 6.45 24.50
C ARG A 97 -4.29 6.01 24.21
N LEU A 98 -4.45 5.01 23.36
CA LEU A 98 -5.75 4.43 23.08
C LEU A 98 -6.34 3.80 24.34
N GLN A 99 -7.67 3.87 24.46
CA GLN A 99 -8.39 3.39 25.64
C GLN A 99 -9.33 2.23 25.28
N ALA A 100 -9.63 1.41 26.27
CA ALA A 100 -10.66 0.39 26.11
C ALA A 100 -11.99 1.05 25.71
N GLY A 101 -12.63 0.50 24.69
CA GLY A 101 -13.84 1.04 24.10
C GLY A 101 -13.63 1.94 22.87
N ASP A 102 -12.39 2.38 22.61
CA ASP A 102 -12.08 3.06 21.34
C ASP A 102 -12.36 2.11 20.17
N ARG A 103 -12.91 2.66 19.08
CA ARG A 103 -13.34 1.88 17.92
C ARG A 103 -12.80 2.45 16.63
N CYS A 104 -12.52 1.58 15.67
CA CYS A 104 -12.09 2.01 14.34
C CYS A 104 -12.84 1.27 13.21
N LYS A 105 -12.97 1.95 12.09
CA LYS A 105 -13.41 1.38 10.82
C LYS A 105 -12.60 1.98 9.69
N VAL A 106 -12.02 1.14 8.85
CA VAL A 106 -11.13 1.58 7.77
C VAL A 106 -11.55 0.96 6.46
N ILE A 107 -11.69 1.78 5.44
CA ILE A 107 -11.91 1.37 4.04
C ILE A 107 -10.59 1.57 3.31
N TYR A 108 -10.01 0.50 2.78
CA TYR A 108 -8.71 0.53 2.13
C TYR A 108 -8.67 -0.39 0.92
N THR A 109 -7.62 -0.28 0.13
CA THR A 109 -7.38 -1.16 -1.01
C THR A 109 -6.07 -1.90 -0.81
N ASP A 110 -6.11 -3.21 -1.04
CA ASP A 110 -4.94 -4.05 -1.20
C ASP A 110 -4.54 -4.14 -2.66
N LYS A 111 -3.24 -4.27 -2.89
CA LYS A 111 -2.63 -4.47 -4.20
C LYS A 111 -2.27 -5.93 -4.39
N TYR A 112 -2.66 -6.50 -5.52
CA TYR A 112 -2.30 -7.84 -5.96
C TYR A 112 -1.64 -7.78 -7.32
N ILE A 113 -0.64 -8.64 -7.53
CA ILE A 113 0.08 -8.81 -8.79
C ILE A 113 -0.24 -10.21 -9.32
N ASP A 114 -0.48 -10.34 -10.63
CA ASP A 114 -0.92 -11.59 -11.26
C ASP A 114 -2.15 -12.20 -10.56
N ASP A 115 -3.11 -11.34 -10.14
CA ASP A 115 -4.36 -11.67 -9.46
C ASP A 115 -4.23 -12.36 -8.09
N SER A 116 -3.10 -12.93 -7.74
CA SER A 116 -2.92 -13.76 -6.56
C SER A 116 -1.81 -13.32 -5.60
N ILE A 117 -0.78 -12.65 -6.09
CA ILE A 117 0.38 -12.28 -5.27
C ILE A 117 0.06 -10.99 -4.50
N TYR A 118 -0.14 -11.10 -3.20
CA TYR A 118 -0.35 -9.95 -2.33
C TYR A 118 0.88 -9.04 -2.30
N ALA A 119 0.71 -7.78 -2.66
CA ALA A 119 1.77 -6.77 -2.74
C ALA A 119 1.62 -5.64 -1.69
N GLY A 120 0.75 -5.83 -0.70
CA GLY A 120 0.58 -4.91 0.43
C GLY A 120 -0.60 -3.97 0.31
N VAL A 121 -0.80 -3.18 1.36
CA VAL A 121 -1.82 -2.13 1.41
C VAL A 121 -1.45 -0.99 0.46
N HIS A 122 -2.31 -0.76 -0.53
CA HIS A 122 -2.09 0.31 -1.49
C HIS A 122 -2.50 1.67 -0.91
N THR A 123 -3.78 1.83 -0.56
CA THR A 123 -4.33 3.13 -0.14
C THR A 123 -5.43 2.97 0.90
N VAL A 124 -5.47 3.85 1.88
CA VAL A 124 -6.64 4.05 2.75
C VAL A 124 -7.54 5.07 2.04
N LYS A 125 -8.81 4.70 1.80
CA LYS A 125 -9.81 5.58 1.16
C LYS A 125 -10.54 6.44 2.16
N ALA A 126 -10.94 5.82 3.26
CA ALA A 126 -11.59 6.51 4.38
C ALA A 126 -11.28 5.77 5.68
N ALA A 127 -11.25 6.50 6.77
CA ALA A 127 -11.13 5.94 8.10
C ALA A 127 -12.06 6.67 9.06
N TYR A 128 -12.56 5.93 10.02
CA TYR A 128 -13.28 6.42 11.19
C TYR A 128 -12.56 5.89 12.41
N PHE A 129 -12.33 6.74 13.37
CA PHE A 129 -11.78 6.39 14.68
C PHE A 129 -12.61 7.09 15.76
N GLU A 130 -13.08 6.35 16.75
CA GLU A 130 -13.72 6.89 17.95
C GLU A 130 -12.72 6.77 19.09
N HIS A 131 -12.26 7.90 19.61
CA HIS A 131 -11.31 7.97 20.72
C HIS A 131 -11.93 8.79 21.85
N LYS A 132 -12.03 8.22 23.04
CA LYS A 132 -12.68 8.85 24.20
C LYS A 132 -14.10 9.35 23.92
N SER A 133 -14.87 8.58 23.16
CA SER A 133 -16.22 8.90 22.70
C SER A 133 -16.32 10.08 21.72
N GLU A 134 -15.17 10.58 21.21
CA GLU A 134 -15.15 11.59 20.15
C GLU A 134 -14.89 10.92 18.79
N PRO A 135 -15.70 11.23 17.76
CA PRO A 135 -15.53 10.70 16.43
C PRO A 135 -14.48 11.48 15.63
N PHE A 136 -13.60 10.78 14.94
CA PHE A 136 -12.59 11.33 14.03
C PHE A 136 -12.75 10.68 12.67
N TYR A 137 -13.24 11.44 11.70
CA TYR A 137 -13.38 11.01 10.31
C TYR A 137 -12.17 11.42 9.49
N ALA A 138 -11.82 10.58 8.52
CA ALA A 138 -10.77 10.86 7.57
C ALA A 138 -11.18 10.39 6.18
N PHE A 139 -11.31 11.31 5.25
CA PHE A 139 -11.65 11.05 3.86
C PHE A 139 -10.48 11.43 2.97
N ARG A 140 -10.03 10.48 2.16
CA ARG A 140 -8.95 10.71 1.20
C ARG A 140 -9.47 11.55 0.03
N PHE A 141 -8.82 12.68 -0.22
CA PHE A 141 -9.15 13.54 -1.34
C PHE A 141 -7.91 13.97 -2.10
N LYS A 142 -8.04 14.10 -3.43
CA LYS A 142 -6.96 14.56 -4.30
C LYS A 142 -7.13 16.07 -4.50
N THR A 143 -6.32 16.87 -3.79
CA THR A 143 -6.41 18.33 -3.75
C THR A 143 -5.82 18.99 -4.99
N ASP A 144 -4.79 18.39 -5.58
CA ASP A 144 -4.17 18.85 -6.82
C ASP A 144 -4.09 17.69 -7.81
N THR A 145 -4.90 17.76 -8.86
CA THR A 145 -4.94 16.74 -9.91
C THR A 145 -3.70 16.74 -10.79
N ILE A 146 -3.05 17.91 -10.96
CA ILE A 146 -1.87 18.08 -11.80
C ILE A 146 -0.64 17.54 -11.06
N LYS A 147 -0.43 17.97 -9.80
CA LYS A 147 0.70 17.54 -8.97
C LYS A 147 0.47 16.19 -8.29
N GLY A 148 -0.74 15.66 -8.35
CA GLY A 148 -1.08 14.40 -7.70
C GLY A 148 -1.10 14.46 -6.18
N ILE A 149 -1.25 15.65 -5.58
CA ILE A 149 -1.26 15.83 -4.13
C ILE A 149 -2.54 15.24 -3.55
N VAL A 150 -2.38 14.40 -2.55
CA VAL A 150 -3.47 13.72 -1.86
C VAL A 150 -3.33 13.98 -0.37
N ASP A 151 -4.44 14.37 0.24
CA ASP A 151 -4.55 14.60 1.68
C ASP A 151 -5.82 13.96 2.25
N TYR A 152 -5.92 13.98 3.59
CA TYR A 152 -7.08 13.50 4.32
C TYR A 152 -7.79 14.67 4.98
N PHE A 153 -9.12 14.63 4.91
CA PHE A 153 -10.01 15.68 5.41
C PHE A 153 -11.04 15.08 6.35
N ASN A 154 -11.44 15.85 7.36
CA ASN A 154 -12.56 15.48 8.22
C ASN A 154 -13.91 15.74 7.54
N GLU A 155 -15.03 15.54 8.25
CA GLU A 155 -16.41 15.77 7.80
C GLU A 155 -16.71 17.25 7.45
N ASP A 156 -15.96 18.19 8.04
CA ASP A 156 -16.05 19.63 7.75
C ASP A 156 -15.17 20.06 6.58
N ALA A 157 -14.57 19.13 5.87
CA ALA A 157 -13.57 19.38 4.81
C ALA A 157 -12.32 20.11 5.29
N LYS A 158 -11.98 20.01 6.58
CA LYS A 158 -10.72 20.54 7.13
C LYS A 158 -9.63 19.49 6.97
N ASN A 159 -8.45 19.92 6.50
CA ASN A 159 -7.29 19.04 6.34
C ASN A 159 -6.82 18.54 7.72
N LEU A 160 -6.59 17.23 7.85
CA LEU A 160 -6.09 16.61 9.07
C LEU A 160 -4.60 16.89 9.31
N ARG A 161 -3.85 17.24 8.27
CA ARG A 161 -2.48 17.71 8.41
C ARG A 161 -2.47 19.14 8.93
N ARG A 162 -1.69 19.39 9.98
CA ARG A 162 -1.37 20.74 10.43
C ARG A 162 -0.18 21.27 9.62
N ALA A 163 -0.40 22.34 8.85
CA ALA A 163 0.70 23.07 8.24
C ALA A 163 1.39 23.91 9.32
N PHE A 164 2.68 23.66 9.55
CA PHE A 164 3.50 24.65 10.29
C PHE A 164 3.75 25.83 9.36
N LEU A 165 3.26 26.98 9.74
CA LEU A 165 3.75 28.22 9.15
C LEU A 165 5.24 28.32 9.51
N LYS A 166 6.11 28.23 8.51
CA LYS A 166 7.51 28.63 8.69
C LYS A 166 7.48 30.08 9.15
N ALA A 167 7.91 30.35 10.39
CA ALA A 167 8.15 31.73 10.79
C ALA A 167 9.13 32.32 9.78
N PRO A 168 8.85 33.52 9.24
CA PRO A 168 9.81 34.21 8.41
C PRO A 168 11.04 34.47 9.28
N VAL A 169 12.13 33.77 9.05
CA VAL A 169 13.43 34.07 9.64
C VAL A 169 13.91 35.28 8.87
N GLN A 170 13.98 36.43 9.55
CA GLN A 170 14.68 37.63 9.05
C GLN A 170 16.18 37.41 9.08
#